data_ca4805c8f998d3eb5d23edc660bf0c56
#
_entry.id   ca4805c8f998d3eb5d23edc660bf0c56
#
_cell.length_a   1.000
_cell.length_b   1.000
_cell.length_c   1.000
_cell.angle_alpha   90.00
_cell.angle_beta   90.00
_cell.angle_gamma   90.00
#
_symmetry.space_group_name_H-M   'P 1'
#
loop_
_entity.id
_entity.type
_entity.pdbx_description
1 polymer ?
#
loop_
_entity_poly.entity_id
_entity_poly.type
_entity_poly.pdbx_seq_one_letter_code
_entity_poly.pdbx_strand_id
1 'polypeptide(L)'
;RPGHADYTYEQKYGIRDFRGGGRSSARETAMRVAAGAIADIILKSYFKNFQILGCVKQIGPHKIEKNQINWEFSKTNPLFCPNKQVLKVWEDFLEKVRKKGSSAGAIIQLKASGIPPGIGSPVYSKLDSEIASGLMSINAVKGVEIGSGFNLVDIDGTKASDEINIDENNNVTFKSNHSGGILGGISSGQDIEVSFVVKPTSSILTPKESVDTDGNNIKVQTKGRHDPCVGIRAVPVGEAMLSFTLADLYLAHKAQVGTIN
;
A
#
# COMPACT_ATOMS: atom_id res chain seq x y z
N ARG A 1 16.69 10.74 15.33
CA ARG A 1 15.35 11.31 15.04
C ARG A 1 14.29 10.36 15.57
N PRO A 2 13.45 10.79 16.52
CA PRO A 2 12.37 9.97 17.06
C PRO A 2 11.40 9.51 15.95
N GLY A 3 11.04 8.21 15.99
CA GLY A 3 10.18 7.60 14.95
C GLY A 3 10.84 7.30 13.60
N HIS A 4 12.13 7.64 13.44
CA HIS A 4 12.97 7.23 12.31
C HIS A 4 13.81 6.00 12.67
N ALA A 5 14.51 5.41 11.71
CA ALA A 5 15.33 4.22 11.91
C ALA A 5 16.71 4.50 12.55
N ASP A 6 17.02 5.73 12.92
CA ASP A 6 18.37 6.13 13.36
C ASP A 6 18.85 5.31 14.56
N TYR A 7 18.04 5.22 15.62
CA TYR A 7 18.37 4.45 16.83
C TYR A 7 18.51 2.95 16.53
N THR A 8 17.56 2.37 15.78
CA THR A 8 17.55 0.93 15.50
C THR A 8 18.71 0.50 14.59
N TYR A 9 19.14 1.36 13.68
CA TYR A 9 20.34 1.11 12.85
C TYR A 9 21.62 1.16 13.69
N GLU A 10 21.73 2.13 14.59
CA GLU A 10 22.88 2.20 15.52
C GLU A 10 22.95 0.94 16.39
N GLN A 11 21.82 0.52 16.98
CA GLN A 11 21.77 -0.67 17.83
C GLN A 11 22.06 -1.97 17.06
N LYS A 12 21.64 -2.05 15.80
CA LYS A 12 21.81 -3.27 15.00
C LYS A 12 23.20 -3.38 14.38
N TYR A 13 23.75 -2.28 13.86
CA TYR A 13 24.96 -2.29 13.04
C TYR A 13 26.17 -1.66 13.76
N GLY A 14 25.98 -1.02 14.90
CA GLY A 14 27.03 -0.29 15.64
C GLY A 14 27.46 1.02 14.97
N ILE A 15 26.93 1.33 13.80
CA ILE A 15 27.20 2.56 13.05
C ILE A 15 25.95 3.04 12.30
N ARG A 16 25.89 4.34 12.09
CA ARG A 16 24.86 4.99 11.29
C ARG A 16 25.45 6.13 10.47
N ASP A 17 25.12 6.22 9.18
CA ASP A 17 25.46 7.41 8.41
C ASP A 17 24.49 8.56 8.76
N PHE A 18 25.01 9.57 9.45
CA PHE A 18 24.24 10.73 9.89
C PHE A 18 23.82 11.67 8.74
N ARG A 19 24.45 11.57 7.57
CA ARG A 19 24.15 12.41 6.38
C ARG A 19 22.79 12.07 5.77
N GLY A 20 22.19 10.96 6.15
CA GLY A 20 20.90 10.48 5.66
C GLY A 20 21.03 9.74 4.33
N GLY A 21 19.92 9.14 3.89
CA GLY A 21 19.90 8.30 2.71
C GLY A 21 20.02 6.80 3.04
N GLY A 22 20.54 6.02 2.10
CA GLY A 22 20.67 4.57 2.24
C GLY A 22 19.33 3.84 2.34
N ARG A 23 19.35 2.63 2.93
CA ARG A 23 18.19 1.74 3.03
C ARG A 23 17.10 2.19 4.00
N SER A 24 17.41 3.11 4.92
CA SER A 24 16.42 3.70 5.82
C SER A 24 15.63 4.84 5.19
N SER A 25 16.05 5.34 4.03
CA SER A 25 15.39 6.42 3.30
C SER A 25 14.34 5.88 2.33
N ALA A 26 13.18 6.53 2.27
CA ALA A 26 12.14 6.21 1.28
C ALA A 26 12.61 6.38 -0.18
N ARG A 27 13.78 6.97 -0.43
CA ARG A 27 14.37 7.06 -1.79
C ARG A 27 14.68 5.70 -2.40
N GLU A 28 14.92 4.67 -1.59
CA GLU A 28 15.14 3.31 -2.09
C GLU A 28 13.93 2.76 -2.88
N THR A 29 12.73 3.26 -2.61
CA THR A 29 11.49 2.83 -3.28
C THR A 29 11.47 3.16 -4.77
N ALA A 30 12.34 4.06 -5.26
CA ALA A 30 12.49 4.32 -6.69
C ALA A 30 12.89 3.05 -7.48
N MET A 31 13.73 2.19 -6.88
CA MET A 31 14.11 0.91 -7.50
C MET A 31 12.97 -0.11 -7.46
N ARG A 32 12.11 -0.04 -6.45
CA ARG A 32 10.89 -0.88 -6.39
C ARG A 32 9.92 -0.51 -7.51
N VAL A 33 9.75 0.78 -7.78
CA VAL A 33 8.90 1.25 -8.91
C VAL A 33 9.47 0.78 -10.24
N ALA A 34 10.78 0.83 -10.43
CA ALA A 34 11.42 0.30 -11.64
C ALA A 34 11.20 -1.22 -11.79
N ALA A 35 11.37 -2.00 -10.73
CA ALA A 35 11.11 -3.44 -10.74
C ALA A 35 9.62 -3.75 -11.00
N GLY A 36 8.72 -2.98 -10.38
CA GLY A 36 7.28 -3.11 -10.59
C GLY A 36 6.84 -2.84 -12.02
N ALA A 37 7.49 -1.90 -12.72
CA ALA A 37 7.22 -1.65 -14.12
C ALA A 37 7.57 -2.86 -15.01
N ILE A 38 8.65 -3.58 -14.71
CA ILE A 38 9.00 -4.83 -15.40
C ILE A 38 7.95 -5.90 -15.08
N ALA A 39 7.55 -6.04 -13.82
CA ALA A 39 6.53 -6.99 -13.39
C ALA A 39 5.17 -6.72 -14.09
N ASP A 40 4.79 -5.45 -14.23
CA ASP A 40 3.57 -5.03 -14.94
C ASP A 40 3.59 -5.46 -16.41
N ILE A 41 4.74 -5.32 -17.10
CA ILE A 41 4.93 -5.79 -18.48
C ILE A 41 4.78 -7.30 -18.56
N ILE A 42 5.36 -8.05 -17.62
CA ILE A 42 5.24 -9.51 -17.55
C ILE A 42 3.77 -9.91 -17.39
N LEU A 43 3.06 -9.34 -16.41
CA LEU A 43 1.66 -9.67 -16.17
C LEU A 43 0.76 -9.33 -17.36
N LYS A 44 0.95 -8.18 -18.01
CA LYS A 44 0.20 -7.79 -19.20
C LYS A 44 0.49 -8.67 -20.42
N SER A 45 1.65 -9.32 -20.49
CA SER A 45 1.95 -10.28 -21.55
C SER A 45 1.15 -11.58 -21.44
N TYR A 46 0.72 -11.92 -20.22
CA TYR A 46 -0.11 -13.10 -19.93
C TYR A 46 -1.60 -12.77 -19.79
N PHE A 47 -1.93 -11.63 -19.20
CA PHE A 47 -3.30 -11.25 -18.85
C PHE A 47 -3.68 -9.94 -19.55
N LYS A 48 -4.43 -10.05 -20.67
CA LYS A 48 -4.79 -8.89 -21.52
C LYS A 48 -5.54 -7.78 -20.79
N ASN A 49 -6.33 -8.15 -19.78
CA ASN A 49 -7.16 -7.21 -19.01
C ASN A 49 -6.52 -6.82 -17.67
N PHE A 50 -5.24 -7.17 -17.45
CA PHE A 50 -4.54 -6.84 -16.22
C PHE A 50 -4.38 -5.33 -16.06
N GLN A 51 -4.78 -4.83 -14.90
CA GLN A 51 -4.61 -3.44 -14.50
C GLN A 51 -4.44 -3.34 -13.00
N ILE A 52 -3.53 -2.47 -12.57
CA ILE A 52 -3.46 -2.01 -11.16
C ILE A 52 -3.80 -0.53 -11.10
N LEU A 53 -4.61 -0.17 -10.12
CA LEU A 53 -5.04 1.18 -9.81
C LEU A 53 -4.79 1.47 -8.34
N GLY A 54 -4.19 2.62 -8.07
CA GLY A 54 -3.98 3.11 -6.71
C GLY A 54 -4.58 4.48 -6.48
N CYS A 55 -5.03 4.73 -5.27
CA CYS A 55 -5.45 6.04 -4.83
C CYS A 55 -5.15 6.25 -3.34
N VAL A 56 -5.14 7.50 -2.92
CA VAL A 56 -5.16 7.83 -1.49
C VAL A 56 -6.61 7.81 -1.03
N LYS A 57 -6.93 6.95 -0.05
CA LYS A 57 -8.27 6.81 0.54
C LYS A 57 -8.51 7.76 1.71
N GLN A 58 -7.42 8.12 2.42
CA GLN A 58 -7.51 8.99 3.59
C GLN A 58 -6.22 9.77 3.78
N ILE A 59 -6.32 11.05 4.16
CA ILE A 59 -5.20 11.86 4.66
C ILE A 59 -5.59 12.45 6.02
N GLY A 60 -4.81 12.13 7.05
CA GLY A 60 -5.14 12.54 8.42
C GLY A 60 -6.57 12.16 8.80
N PRO A 61 -7.43 13.11 9.26
CA PRO A 61 -8.81 12.81 9.64
C PRO A 61 -9.80 12.73 8.46
N HIS A 62 -9.38 13.07 7.24
CA HIS A 62 -10.26 13.19 6.08
C HIS A 62 -10.29 11.91 5.26
N LYS A 63 -11.32 11.09 5.47
CA LYS A 63 -11.54 9.78 4.82
C LYS A 63 -12.51 9.92 3.64
N ILE A 64 -12.33 9.09 2.62
CA ILE A 64 -13.24 8.90 1.48
C ILE A 64 -13.82 7.49 1.59
N GLU A 65 -15.14 7.37 1.47
CA GLU A 65 -15.82 6.09 1.51
C GLU A 65 -15.66 5.33 0.17
N LYS A 66 -15.76 3.99 0.21
CA LYS A 66 -15.50 3.11 -0.95
C LYS A 66 -16.36 3.49 -2.17
N ASN A 67 -17.62 3.84 -1.96
CA ASN A 67 -18.57 4.24 -3.02
C ASN A 67 -18.31 5.63 -3.62
N GLN A 68 -17.39 6.40 -3.04
CA GLN A 68 -17.01 7.74 -3.51
C GLN A 68 -15.69 7.72 -4.32
N ILE A 69 -15.08 6.55 -4.50
CA ILE A 69 -13.80 6.40 -5.18
C ILE A 69 -14.01 6.45 -6.70
N ASN A 70 -13.44 7.46 -7.34
CA ASN A 70 -13.29 7.54 -8.79
C ASN A 70 -11.81 7.29 -9.14
N TRP A 71 -11.51 6.09 -9.58
CA TRP A 71 -10.17 5.63 -9.92
C TRP A 71 -9.51 6.43 -11.04
N GLU A 72 -10.28 6.81 -12.06
CA GLU A 72 -9.74 7.61 -13.18
C GLU A 72 -9.41 9.03 -12.73
N PHE A 73 -10.26 9.64 -11.90
CA PHE A 73 -9.98 10.97 -11.35
C PHE A 73 -8.71 10.97 -10.48
N SER A 74 -8.43 9.88 -9.75
CA SER A 74 -7.22 9.81 -8.91
C SER A 74 -5.93 10.02 -9.69
N LYS A 75 -5.88 9.60 -10.96
CA LYS A 75 -4.72 9.74 -11.83
C LYS A 75 -4.50 11.18 -12.34
N THR A 76 -5.51 12.03 -12.24
CA THR A 76 -5.50 13.37 -12.85
C THR A 76 -5.00 14.47 -11.91
N ASN A 77 -4.68 14.15 -10.66
CA ASN A 77 -4.25 15.12 -9.67
C ASN A 77 -3.03 14.63 -8.86
N PRO A 78 -2.20 15.55 -8.36
CA PRO A 78 -0.93 15.20 -7.71
C PRO A 78 -1.07 14.54 -6.33
N LEU A 79 -2.28 14.51 -5.75
CA LEU A 79 -2.56 13.88 -4.47
C LEU A 79 -3.10 12.45 -4.62
N PHE A 80 -3.29 11.96 -5.85
CA PHE A 80 -4.00 10.71 -6.12
C PHE A 80 -5.35 10.64 -5.40
N CYS A 81 -5.99 11.80 -5.25
CA CYS A 81 -7.29 11.93 -4.60
C CYS A 81 -8.38 11.38 -5.54
N PRO A 82 -9.19 10.40 -5.11
CA PRO A 82 -10.22 9.82 -5.97
C PRO A 82 -11.56 10.58 -5.95
N ASN A 83 -11.63 11.74 -5.26
CA ASN A 83 -12.86 12.51 -5.13
C ASN A 83 -12.61 14.00 -5.34
N LYS A 84 -13.26 14.58 -6.36
CA LYS A 84 -13.06 15.98 -6.75
C LYS A 84 -13.46 16.97 -5.64
N GLN A 85 -14.49 16.65 -4.86
CA GLN A 85 -14.98 17.54 -3.80
C GLN A 85 -14.03 17.56 -2.60
N VAL A 86 -13.37 16.42 -2.32
CA VAL A 86 -12.45 16.27 -1.20
C VAL A 86 -11.05 16.77 -1.52
N LEU A 87 -10.67 16.87 -2.79
CA LEU A 87 -9.33 17.29 -3.22
C LEU A 87 -8.92 18.63 -2.58
N LYS A 88 -9.79 19.64 -2.65
CA LYS A 88 -9.52 20.98 -2.07
C LYS A 88 -9.39 20.92 -0.54
N VAL A 89 -10.19 20.11 0.12
CA VAL A 89 -10.11 19.91 1.57
C VAL A 89 -8.72 19.33 1.97
N TRP A 90 -8.20 18.38 1.19
CA TRP A 90 -6.88 17.79 1.43
C TRP A 90 -5.74 18.79 1.16
N GLU A 91 -5.84 19.58 0.09
CA GLU A 91 -4.86 20.64 -0.18
C GLU A 91 -4.75 21.63 0.98
N ASP A 92 -5.89 22.15 1.45
CA ASP A 92 -5.95 23.10 2.55
C ASP A 92 -5.46 22.48 3.89
N PHE A 93 -5.79 21.21 4.12
CA PHE A 93 -5.31 20.48 5.29
C PHE A 93 -3.78 20.31 5.26
N LEU A 94 -3.23 19.87 4.13
CA LEU A 94 -1.79 19.64 3.99
C LEU A 94 -1.01 20.97 4.09
N GLU A 95 -1.57 22.08 3.60
CA GLU A 95 -0.95 23.37 3.78
C GLU A 95 -0.90 23.80 5.26
N LYS A 96 -1.99 23.57 6.01
CA LYS A 96 -2.03 23.80 7.47
C LYS A 96 -0.99 22.95 8.20
N VAL A 97 -0.88 21.66 7.85
CA VAL A 97 0.11 20.73 8.41
C VAL A 97 1.53 21.22 8.13
N ARG A 98 1.81 21.64 6.89
CA ARG A 98 3.11 22.20 6.48
C ARG A 98 3.46 23.47 7.25
N LYS A 99 2.53 24.41 7.38
CA LYS A 99 2.73 25.66 8.14
C LYS A 99 3.02 25.43 9.63
N LYS A 100 2.45 24.35 10.21
CA LYS A 100 2.74 23.93 11.58
C LYS A 100 4.09 23.19 11.74
N GLY A 101 4.83 22.94 10.65
CA GLY A 101 6.05 22.16 10.69
C GLY A 101 5.85 20.70 11.09
N SER A 102 4.65 20.15 10.82
CA SER A 102 4.23 18.78 11.17
C SER A 102 4.05 17.93 9.92
N SER A 103 3.52 16.72 10.10
CA SER A 103 3.21 15.76 9.02
C SER A 103 1.91 15.02 9.27
N ALA A 104 1.32 14.46 8.22
CA ALA A 104 0.12 13.63 8.27
C ALA A 104 0.40 12.23 7.70
N GLY A 105 -0.30 11.24 8.24
CA GLY A 105 -0.35 9.89 7.67
C GLY A 105 -1.43 9.79 6.58
N ALA A 106 -1.42 8.68 5.86
CA ALA A 106 -2.42 8.39 4.85
C ALA A 106 -2.76 6.90 4.81
N ILE A 107 -3.94 6.58 4.29
CA ILE A 107 -4.32 5.24 3.87
C ILE A 107 -4.36 5.24 2.35
N ILE A 108 -3.68 4.29 1.76
CA ILE A 108 -3.66 4.03 0.32
C ILE A 108 -4.52 2.82 0.04
N GLN A 109 -5.32 2.86 -1.02
CA GLN A 109 -6.05 1.72 -1.52
C GLN A 109 -5.55 1.36 -2.91
N LEU A 110 -5.34 0.07 -3.14
CA LEU A 110 -4.97 -0.52 -4.41
C LEU A 110 -6.06 -1.50 -4.86
N LYS A 111 -6.19 -1.61 -6.17
CA LYS A 111 -7.03 -2.59 -6.83
C LYS A 111 -6.28 -3.20 -8.01
N ALA A 112 -6.15 -4.52 -8.03
CA ALA A 112 -5.65 -5.25 -9.20
C ALA A 112 -6.80 -6.03 -9.84
N SER A 113 -7.02 -5.81 -11.13
CA SER A 113 -8.06 -6.45 -11.94
C SER A 113 -7.45 -7.34 -13.01
N GLY A 114 -8.21 -8.32 -13.50
CA GLY A 114 -7.80 -9.20 -14.59
C GLY A 114 -6.82 -10.30 -14.19
N ILE A 115 -6.73 -10.62 -12.91
CA ILE A 115 -6.00 -11.79 -12.40
C ILE A 115 -6.95 -12.99 -12.40
N PRO A 116 -6.58 -14.13 -13.03
CA PRO A 116 -7.41 -15.33 -13.03
C PRO A 116 -7.48 -15.98 -11.64
N PRO A 117 -8.45 -16.86 -11.38
CA PRO A 117 -8.42 -17.69 -10.19
C PRO A 117 -7.22 -18.65 -10.22
N GLY A 118 -6.71 -19.01 -9.04
CA GLY A 118 -5.70 -20.06 -8.91
C GLY A 118 -4.27 -19.59 -8.57
N ILE A 119 -3.99 -18.27 -8.50
CA ILE A 119 -2.65 -17.76 -8.15
C ILE A 119 -2.50 -17.67 -6.63
N GLY A 120 -1.40 -18.19 -6.13
CA GLY A 120 -1.09 -18.31 -4.70
C GLY A 120 -1.10 -19.78 -4.23
N SER A 121 -0.89 -19.98 -2.95
CA SER A 121 -0.78 -21.31 -2.34
C SER A 121 -1.54 -21.39 -1.01
N PRO A 122 -1.98 -22.60 -0.58
CA PRO A 122 -2.90 -22.71 0.57
C PRO A 122 -2.24 -22.59 1.95
N VAL A 123 -0.94 -22.84 2.09
CA VAL A 123 -0.26 -22.87 3.40
C VAL A 123 0.91 -21.89 3.44
N TYR A 124 1.92 -22.10 2.62
CA TYR A 124 3.05 -21.19 2.43
C TYR A 124 2.87 -20.43 1.14
N SER A 125 3.38 -19.19 1.09
CA SER A 125 3.21 -18.28 -0.07
C SER A 125 1.74 -18.04 -0.43
N LYS A 126 0.91 -17.90 0.60
CA LYS A 126 -0.47 -17.42 0.44
C LYS A 126 -0.45 -16.04 -0.20
N LEU A 127 -1.32 -15.82 -1.16
CA LEU A 127 -1.38 -14.57 -1.90
C LEU A 127 -1.59 -13.35 -0.98
N ASP A 128 -2.50 -13.44 0.00
CA ASP A 128 -2.73 -12.39 1.00
C ASP A 128 -1.48 -12.12 1.86
N SER A 129 -0.77 -13.17 2.29
CA SER A 129 0.44 -13.06 3.10
C SER A 129 1.59 -12.42 2.32
N GLU A 130 1.81 -12.80 1.06
CA GLU A 130 2.88 -12.24 0.23
C GLU A 130 2.58 -10.78 -0.14
N ILE A 131 1.32 -10.44 -0.46
CA ILE A 131 0.91 -9.04 -0.67
C ILE A 131 1.15 -8.23 0.61
N ALA A 132 0.72 -8.74 1.77
CA ALA A 132 0.93 -8.05 3.04
C ALA A 132 2.42 -7.86 3.35
N SER A 133 3.26 -8.88 3.13
CA SER A 133 4.72 -8.82 3.29
C SER A 133 5.33 -7.78 2.35
N GLY A 134 4.98 -7.81 1.07
CA GLY A 134 5.45 -6.85 0.07
C GLY A 134 5.12 -5.41 0.45
N LEU A 135 3.89 -5.13 0.82
CA LEU A 135 3.44 -3.79 1.20
C LEU A 135 4.01 -3.34 2.56
N MET A 136 4.08 -4.24 3.57
CA MET A 136 4.71 -3.93 4.86
C MET A 136 6.21 -3.63 4.74
N SER A 137 6.87 -4.11 3.70
CA SER A 137 8.28 -3.82 3.44
C SER A 137 8.52 -2.37 2.98
N ILE A 138 7.48 -1.64 2.55
CA ILE A 138 7.58 -0.23 2.15
C ILE A 138 7.86 0.63 3.38
N ASN A 139 8.79 1.57 3.26
CA ASN A 139 9.14 2.49 4.35
C ASN A 139 7.90 3.22 4.89
N ALA A 140 7.81 3.29 6.22
CA ALA A 140 6.72 3.93 6.97
C ALA A 140 5.34 3.25 6.91
N VAL A 141 5.18 2.14 6.22
CA VAL A 141 3.95 1.33 6.30
C VAL A 141 3.85 0.69 7.69
N LYS A 142 2.63 0.65 8.26
CA LYS A 142 2.34 0.16 9.61
C LYS A 142 1.12 -0.75 9.71
N GLY A 143 0.45 -1.00 8.62
CA GLY A 143 -0.67 -1.94 8.56
C GLY A 143 -1.09 -2.18 7.13
N VAL A 144 -1.64 -3.37 6.89
CA VAL A 144 -2.20 -3.81 5.61
C VAL A 144 -3.54 -4.47 5.90
N GLU A 145 -4.53 -4.22 5.04
CA GLU A 145 -5.85 -4.85 5.07
C GLU A 145 -6.16 -5.42 3.70
N ILE A 146 -6.69 -6.64 3.66
CA ILE A 146 -7.17 -7.31 2.44
C ILE A 146 -8.70 -7.27 2.43
N GLY A 147 -9.28 -6.84 1.32
CA GLY A 147 -10.74 -6.72 1.17
C GLY A 147 -11.36 -5.78 2.20
N SER A 148 -12.34 -6.25 2.94
CA SER A 148 -13.00 -5.49 4.02
C SER A 148 -12.13 -5.31 5.26
N GLY A 149 -11.01 -6.05 5.39
CA GLY A 149 -10.02 -5.89 6.45
C GLY A 149 -10.61 -5.94 7.85
N PHE A 150 -10.26 -4.99 8.71
CA PHE A 150 -10.74 -4.91 10.09
C PHE A 150 -12.25 -4.67 10.21
N ASN A 151 -12.93 -4.15 9.16
CA ASN A 151 -14.38 -3.97 9.20
C ASN A 151 -15.14 -5.30 9.19
N LEU A 152 -14.48 -6.44 8.89
CA LEU A 152 -15.12 -7.76 8.96
C LEU A 152 -15.60 -8.13 10.38
N VAL A 153 -15.00 -7.55 11.42
CA VAL A 153 -15.42 -7.81 12.81
C VAL A 153 -16.85 -7.35 13.09
N ASP A 154 -17.31 -6.33 12.36
CA ASP A 154 -18.65 -5.75 12.51
C ASP A 154 -19.69 -6.38 11.58
N ILE A 155 -19.27 -7.31 10.71
CA ILE A 155 -20.14 -7.95 9.72
C ILE A 155 -20.53 -9.35 10.22
N ASP A 156 -21.83 -9.63 10.24
CA ASP A 156 -22.34 -10.97 10.53
C ASP A 156 -21.88 -11.99 9.48
N GLY A 157 -21.55 -13.22 9.89
CA GLY A 157 -21.02 -14.25 9.01
C GLY A 157 -21.90 -14.58 7.80
N THR A 158 -23.22 -14.41 7.94
CA THR A 158 -24.17 -14.59 6.82
C THR A 158 -24.03 -13.52 5.74
N LYS A 159 -23.50 -12.35 6.09
CA LYS A 159 -23.26 -11.21 5.18
C LYS A 159 -21.82 -11.10 4.73
N ALA A 160 -20.89 -11.67 5.48
CA ALA A 160 -19.45 -11.63 5.17
C ALA A 160 -19.05 -12.62 4.07
N SER A 161 -19.92 -13.59 3.76
CA SER A 161 -19.66 -14.60 2.74
C SER A 161 -19.79 -13.99 1.34
N ASP A 162 -18.77 -14.17 0.51
CA ASP A 162 -18.79 -13.78 -0.90
C ASP A 162 -19.52 -14.86 -1.70
N GLU A 163 -20.88 -14.77 -1.78
CA GLU A 163 -21.72 -15.76 -2.44
C GLU A 163 -21.40 -15.85 -3.92
N ILE A 164 -21.40 -17.10 -4.43
CA ILE A 164 -21.00 -17.42 -5.79
C ILE A 164 -22.25 -17.77 -6.62
N ASN A 165 -22.31 -17.23 -7.82
CA ASN A 165 -23.36 -17.52 -8.82
C ASN A 165 -22.73 -17.82 -10.18
N ILE A 166 -23.56 -18.36 -11.08
CA ILE A 166 -23.26 -18.46 -12.52
C ILE A 166 -24.12 -17.43 -13.25
N ASP A 167 -23.51 -16.63 -14.10
CA ASP A 167 -24.21 -15.66 -14.95
C ASP A 167 -24.83 -16.33 -16.22
N GLU A 168 -25.55 -15.54 -17.02
CA GLU A 168 -26.19 -15.99 -18.26
C GLU A 168 -25.19 -16.50 -19.33
N ASN A 169 -23.93 -16.10 -19.23
CA ASN A 169 -22.83 -16.52 -20.10
C ASN A 169 -22.03 -17.70 -19.55
N ASN A 170 -22.53 -18.34 -18.49
CA ASN A 170 -21.90 -19.46 -17.81
C ASN A 170 -20.58 -19.09 -17.10
N ASN A 171 -20.37 -17.82 -16.73
CA ASN A 171 -19.23 -17.38 -15.95
C ASN A 171 -19.53 -17.39 -14.46
N VAL A 172 -18.51 -17.70 -13.65
CA VAL A 172 -18.58 -17.56 -12.19
C VAL A 172 -18.57 -16.07 -11.83
N THR A 173 -19.52 -15.65 -11.01
CA THR A 173 -19.65 -14.29 -10.48
C THR A 173 -19.82 -14.31 -8.97
N PHE A 174 -19.52 -13.20 -8.33
CA PHE A 174 -19.60 -13.04 -6.89
C PHE A 174 -20.51 -11.85 -6.55
N LYS A 175 -21.34 -11.99 -5.50
CA LYS A 175 -22.25 -10.92 -5.07
C LYS A 175 -21.56 -9.83 -4.26
N SER A 176 -20.42 -10.15 -3.65
CA SER A 176 -19.60 -9.24 -2.83
C SER A 176 -18.12 -9.58 -2.99
N ASN A 177 -17.25 -8.78 -2.41
CA ASN A 177 -15.79 -9.00 -2.41
C ASN A 177 -15.20 -8.63 -1.03
N HIS A 178 -15.77 -9.21 0.02
CA HIS A 178 -15.31 -8.97 1.40
C HIS A 178 -13.92 -9.56 1.63
N SER A 179 -13.62 -10.69 0.97
CA SER A 179 -12.32 -11.36 1.04
C SER A 179 -11.25 -10.70 0.15
N GLY A 180 -11.60 -9.66 -0.60
CA GLY A 180 -10.65 -8.91 -1.43
C GLY A 180 -10.03 -9.70 -2.58
N GLY A 181 -10.79 -10.64 -3.18
CA GLY A 181 -10.35 -11.44 -4.32
C GLY A 181 -9.47 -12.63 -3.95
N ILE A 182 -9.36 -12.98 -2.66
CA ILE A 182 -8.47 -14.04 -2.18
C ILE A 182 -9.23 -14.97 -1.23
N LEU A 183 -9.28 -16.25 -1.56
CA LEU A 183 -9.90 -17.29 -0.75
C LEU A 183 -8.89 -18.40 -0.48
N GLY A 184 -8.67 -18.73 0.80
CA GLY A 184 -7.70 -19.77 1.19
C GLY A 184 -6.25 -19.47 0.79
N GLY A 185 -5.90 -18.20 0.56
CA GLY A 185 -4.57 -17.78 0.09
C GLY A 185 -4.37 -17.86 -1.42
N ILE A 186 -5.45 -18.02 -2.18
CA ILE A 186 -5.45 -18.21 -3.64
C ILE A 186 -6.43 -17.21 -4.26
N SER A 187 -6.08 -16.63 -5.43
CA SER A 187 -6.95 -15.69 -6.14
C SER A 187 -8.26 -16.34 -6.58
N SER A 188 -9.37 -15.62 -6.42
CA SER A 188 -10.72 -16.09 -6.78
C SER A 188 -11.14 -15.69 -8.22
N GLY A 189 -10.37 -14.82 -8.89
CA GLY A 189 -10.74 -14.20 -10.15
C GLY A 189 -11.46 -12.85 -10.00
N GLN A 190 -11.84 -12.47 -8.78
CA GLN A 190 -12.33 -11.13 -8.46
C GLN A 190 -11.17 -10.12 -8.43
N ASP A 191 -11.52 -8.83 -8.41
CA ASP A 191 -10.54 -7.77 -8.16
C ASP A 191 -9.83 -8.01 -6.82
N ILE A 192 -8.50 -7.96 -6.83
CA ILE A 192 -7.72 -7.99 -5.60
C ILE A 192 -7.73 -6.59 -5.01
N GLU A 193 -8.36 -6.45 -3.85
CA GLU A 193 -8.47 -5.18 -3.13
C GLU A 193 -7.62 -5.21 -1.86
N VAL A 194 -6.73 -4.23 -1.73
CA VAL A 194 -5.86 -4.10 -0.56
C VAL A 194 -5.69 -2.64 -0.15
N SER A 195 -5.66 -2.38 1.14
CA SER A 195 -5.34 -1.06 1.71
C SER A 195 -4.12 -1.16 2.61
N PHE A 196 -3.34 -0.08 2.68
CA PHE A 196 -2.23 -0.01 3.62
C PHE A 196 -2.08 1.40 4.21
N VAL A 197 -1.62 1.47 5.46
CA VAL A 197 -1.43 2.72 6.17
C VAL A 197 0.03 3.13 6.20
N VAL A 198 0.28 4.39 5.85
CA VAL A 198 1.57 5.05 5.94
C VAL A 198 1.54 6.03 7.10
N LYS A 199 2.43 5.83 8.09
CA LYS A 199 2.51 6.74 9.25
C LYS A 199 2.98 8.13 8.83
N PRO A 200 2.69 9.19 9.62
CA PRO A 200 3.29 10.50 9.44
C PRO A 200 4.82 10.42 9.39
N THR A 201 5.46 11.21 8.52
CA THR A 201 6.93 11.26 8.50
C THR A 201 7.49 11.77 9.81
N SER A 202 8.57 11.15 10.28
CA SER A 202 9.27 11.56 11.49
C SER A 202 10.20 12.76 11.30
N SER A 203 10.53 13.11 10.06
CA SER A 203 11.34 14.27 9.72
C SER A 203 10.45 15.52 9.68
N ILE A 204 10.31 16.20 10.82
CA ILE A 204 9.47 17.40 11.00
C ILE A 204 10.29 18.55 11.58
N LEU A 205 9.78 19.78 11.38
CA LEU A 205 10.44 20.99 11.88
C LEU A 205 10.21 21.25 13.37
N THR A 206 9.21 20.62 13.97
CA THR A 206 8.91 20.73 15.40
C THR A 206 9.98 20.00 16.21
N PRO A 207 10.64 20.63 17.20
CA PRO A 207 11.60 19.98 18.08
C PRO A 207 10.99 18.78 18.81
N LYS A 208 11.77 17.70 18.94
CA LYS A 208 11.40 16.47 19.65
C LYS A 208 12.48 16.08 20.64
N GLU A 209 12.08 15.46 21.72
CA GLU A 209 13.02 14.87 22.67
C GLU A 209 13.66 13.61 22.08
N SER A 210 14.94 13.42 22.34
CA SER A 210 15.76 12.33 21.85
C SER A 210 16.95 12.10 22.78
N VAL A 211 17.82 11.18 22.39
CA VAL A 211 19.10 10.93 23.06
C VAL A 211 20.25 11.10 22.06
N ASP A 212 21.40 11.54 22.51
CA ASP A 212 22.64 11.56 21.73
C ASP A 212 23.36 10.19 21.78
N THR A 213 24.52 10.10 21.13
CA THR A 213 25.35 8.88 21.12
C THR A 213 25.96 8.56 22.47
N ASP A 214 26.07 9.54 23.36
CA ASP A 214 26.63 9.42 24.70
C ASP A 214 25.57 9.09 25.76
N GLY A 215 24.29 8.95 25.34
CA GLY A 215 23.18 8.62 26.23
C GLY A 215 22.54 9.81 26.95
N ASN A 216 22.86 11.05 26.56
CA ASN A 216 22.28 12.24 27.18
C ASN A 216 20.92 12.60 26.51
N ASN A 217 19.99 13.12 27.30
CA ASN A 217 18.73 13.65 26.79
C ASN A 217 18.95 14.97 26.03
N ILE A 218 18.49 15.03 24.82
CA ILE A 218 18.62 16.20 23.93
C ILE A 218 17.31 16.55 23.26
N LYS A 219 17.20 17.75 22.70
CA LYS A 219 16.13 18.11 21.75
C LYS A 219 16.70 18.13 20.34
N VAL A 220 16.02 17.41 19.42
CA VAL A 220 16.39 17.33 18.01
C VAL A 220 15.34 18.02 17.17
N GLN A 221 15.78 18.83 16.23
CA GLN A 221 14.96 19.45 15.19
C GLN A 221 15.52 19.11 13.81
N THR A 222 14.72 18.52 12.96
CA THR A 222 15.16 18.22 11.59
C THR A 222 15.11 19.49 10.75
N LYS A 223 16.19 19.79 10.03
CA LYS A 223 16.27 20.92 9.10
C LYS A 223 16.04 20.46 7.67
N GLY A 224 15.54 21.35 6.81
CA GLY A 224 15.36 21.10 5.39
C GLY A 224 13.88 20.99 4.97
N ARG A 225 13.68 20.67 3.67
CA ARG A 225 12.34 20.50 3.10
C ARG A 225 11.89 19.06 3.30
N HIS A 226 10.70 18.89 3.86
CA HIS A 226 10.06 17.58 4.03
C HIS A 226 8.64 17.60 3.45
N ASP A 227 8.21 16.48 2.88
CA ASP A 227 6.83 16.33 2.41
C ASP A 227 5.88 16.26 3.61
N PRO A 228 4.78 17.02 3.62
CA PRO A 228 3.82 16.99 4.73
C PRO A 228 3.08 15.65 4.84
N CYS A 229 3.03 14.87 3.75
CA CYS A 229 2.43 13.53 3.71
C CYS A 229 3.18 12.65 2.71
N VAL A 230 3.97 11.71 3.19
CA VAL A 230 4.71 10.76 2.33
C VAL A 230 3.82 9.68 1.73
N GLY A 231 2.62 9.48 2.29
CA GLY A 231 1.66 8.51 1.79
C GLY A 231 1.21 8.77 0.35
N ILE A 232 1.19 10.03 -0.09
CA ILE A 232 0.86 10.37 -1.48
C ILE A 232 1.84 9.71 -2.45
N ARG A 233 3.13 9.70 -2.12
CA ARG A 233 4.17 9.06 -2.93
C ARG A 233 4.16 7.53 -2.81
N ALA A 234 3.49 6.98 -1.81
CA ALA A 234 3.37 5.55 -1.62
C ALA A 234 2.39 4.89 -2.59
N VAL A 235 1.54 5.66 -3.29
CA VAL A 235 0.61 5.11 -4.30
C VAL A 235 1.38 4.35 -5.39
N PRO A 236 2.26 4.96 -6.20
CA PRO A 236 2.99 4.24 -7.24
C PRO A 236 3.93 3.16 -6.68
N VAL A 237 4.41 3.32 -5.45
CA VAL A 237 5.24 2.29 -4.79
C VAL A 237 4.39 1.07 -4.43
N GLY A 238 3.18 1.28 -3.93
CA GLY A 238 2.22 0.21 -3.63
C GLY A 238 1.79 -0.54 -4.88
N GLU A 239 1.45 0.20 -5.96
CA GLU A 239 1.13 -0.40 -7.27
C GLU A 239 2.28 -1.29 -7.76
N ALA A 240 3.52 -0.79 -7.69
CA ALA A 240 4.71 -1.52 -8.10
C ALA A 240 4.94 -2.79 -7.25
N MET A 241 4.79 -2.71 -5.94
CA MET A 241 4.96 -3.86 -5.06
C MET A 241 3.86 -4.91 -5.26
N LEU A 242 2.62 -4.48 -5.52
CA LEU A 242 1.54 -5.40 -5.87
C LEU A 242 1.79 -6.10 -7.21
N SER A 243 2.21 -5.36 -8.25
CA SER A 243 2.64 -5.96 -9.54
C SER A 243 3.76 -6.98 -9.36
N PHE A 244 4.77 -6.62 -8.58
CA PHE A 244 5.92 -7.49 -8.33
C PHE A 244 5.52 -8.78 -7.63
N THR A 245 4.72 -8.70 -6.58
CA THR A 245 4.22 -9.86 -5.83
C THR A 245 3.36 -10.76 -6.71
N LEU A 246 2.46 -10.17 -7.51
CA LEU A 246 1.59 -10.94 -8.41
C LEU A 246 2.39 -11.64 -9.52
N ALA A 247 3.41 -10.97 -10.07
CA ALA A 247 4.26 -11.57 -11.10
C ALA A 247 5.09 -12.74 -10.54
N ASP A 248 5.66 -12.59 -9.35
CA ASP A 248 6.43 -13.62 -8.67
C ASP A 248 5.58 -14.87 -8.40
N LEU A 249 4.41 -14.70 -7.79
CA LEU A 249 3.49 -15.80 -7.53
C LEU A 249 2.93 -16.44 -8.80
N TYR A 250 2.69 -15.66 -9.85
CA TYR A 250 2.26 -16.22 -11.13
C TYR A 250 3.36 -17.07 -11.78
N LEU A 251 4.60 -16.62 -11.78
CA LEU A 251 5.73 -17.40 -12.31
C LEU A 251 5.96 -18.67 -11.50
N ALA A 252 5.83 -18.61 -10.17
CA ALA A 252 5.85 -19.78 -9.31
C ALA A 252 4.72 -20.76 -9.64
N HIS A 253 3.48 -20.25 -9.81
CA HIS A 253 2.33 -21.04 -10.22
C HIS A 253 2.58 -21.77 -11.55
N LYS A 254 3.12 -21.06 -12.57
CA LYS A 254 3.49 -21.69 -13.84
C LYS A 254 4.49 -22.83 -13.69
N ALA A 255 5.44 -22.70 -12.77
CA ALA A 255 6.42 -23.73 -12.50
C ALA A 255 5.81 -24.96 -11.79
N GLN A 256 4.73 -24.78 -11.02
CA GLN A 256 4.05 -25.84 -10.27
C GLN A 256 3.01 -26.59 -11.11
N VAL A 257 2.16 -25.87 -11.83
CA VAL A 257 0.96 -26.44 -12.48
C VAL A 257 0.88 -26.21 -13.97
N GLY A 258 1.85 -25.48 -14.55
CA GLY A 258 1.85 -25.13 -15.97
C GLY A 258 1.05 -23.88 -16.30
N THR A 259 0.38 -23.83 -17.44
CA THR A 259 -0.48 -22.71 -17.85
C THR A 259 -1.86 -22.79 -17.23
N ILE A 260 -2.37 -21.67 -16.75
CA ILE A 260 -3.79 -21.51 -16.43
C ILE A 260 -4.53 -21.39 -17.78
N ASN A 261 -5.42 -22.31 -18.05
CA ASN A 261 -6.26 -22.32 -19.26
C ASN A 261 -7.47 -21.41 -19.08
#